data_ab62da20c9696a94905234753d74e111
#
_entry.id   ab62da20c9696a94905234753d74e111
#
_cell.length_a   1.000
_cell.length_b   1.000
_cell.length_c   1.000
_cell.angle_alpha   90.00
_cell.angle_beta   90.00
_cell.angle_gamma   90.00
#
_symmetry.space_group_name_H-M   'P 1'
#
loop_
_entity.id
_entity.type
_entity.pdbx_description
1 polymer ?
#
loop_
_entity_poly.entity_id
_entity_poly.type
_entity_poly.pdbx_seq_one_letter_code
_entity_poly.pdbx_strand_id
1 'polypeptide(L)'
;MPTAIDTLNNQTQASTAKATNASRFSDLSSEQFTKIMFSELKNQDPLKPNDSNQLLQQIANLRSIESNLSMEGKLKSLVSQNQLSTAGSLIGASISGLSETNERVNGIVGSVSRTASGPVLLLKSGVRGPFEHVDTITLPEPIAPTTPTTPTTPVTPPVVTV
;
A
#
# COMPACT_ATOMS: atom_id res chain seq x y z
N MET A 1 -36.66 -12.33 45.22
CA MET A 1 -36.02 -11.10 44.74
C MET A 1 -34.92 -11.50 43.77
N PRO A 2 -35.04 -11.17 42.47
CA PRO A 2 -33.95 -11.49 41.52
C PRO A 2 -32.74 -10.57 41.84
N THR A 3 -31.56 -11.19 41.86
CA THR A 3 -30.31 -10.51 42.18
C THR A 3 -29.84 -9.67 40.99
N ALA A 4 -29.13 -8.57 41.23
CA ALA A 4 -28.65 -7.61 40.25
C ALA A 4 -27.76 -8.25 39.12
N ILE A 5 -27.32 -9.46 39.32
CA ILE A 5 -26.51 -10.25 38.34
C ILE A 5 -27.34 -10.76 37.16
N ASP A 6 -28.63 -11.09 37.40
CA ASP A 6 -29.51 -11.60 36.34
C ASP A 6 -29.90 -10.52 35.30
N THR A 7 -29.99 -9.26 35.73
CA THR A 7 -30.29 -8.14 34.83
C THR A 7 -29.11 -7.78 33.91
N LEU A 8 -27.87 -7.89 34.40
CA LEU A 8 -26.67 -7.63 33.60
C LEU A 8 -26.45 -8.70 32.50
N ASN A 9 -26.74 -9.96 32.82
CA ASN A 9 -26.56 -11.05 31.85
C ASN A 9 -27.57 -10.98 30.67
N ASN A 10 -28.79 -10.49 30.95
CA ASN A 10 -29.81 -10.33 29.91
C ASN A 10 -29.57 -9.13 28.99
N GLN A 11 -28.90 -8.04 29.47
CA GLN A 11 -28.50 -6.93 28.61
C GLN A 11 -27.34 -7.26 27.69
N THR A 12 -26.41 -8.11 28.12
CA THR A 12 -25.26 -8.52 27.30
C THR A 12 -25.71 -9.44 26.16
N GLN A 13 -26.71 -10.29 26.35
CA GLN A 13 -27.23 -11.16 25.29
C GLN A 13 -28.03 -10.38 24.23
N ALA A 14 -28.75 -9.31 24.62
CA ALA A 14 -29.52 -8.51 23.68
C ALA A 14 -28.63 -7.64 22.74
N SER A 15 -27.47 -7.18 23.22
CA SER A 15 -26.53 -6.41 22.41
C SER A 15 -25.72 -7.26 21.43
N THR A 16 -25.42 -8.51 21.79
CA THR A 16 -24.69 -9.43 20.89
C THR A 16 -25.57 -9.90 19.72
N ALA A 17 -26.87 -10.09 19.95
CA ALA A 17 -27.80 -10.50 18.88
C ALA A 17 -28.02 -9.39 17.83
N LYS A 18 -27.93 -8.13 18.21
CA LYS A 18 -28.10 -6.99 17.29
C LYS A 18 -26.86 -6.76 16.41
N ALA A 19 -25.66 -7.04 16.94
CA ALA A 19 -24.41 -6.91 16.20
C ALA A 19 -24.21 -8.02 15.13
N THR A 20 -24.69 -9.23 15.41
CA THR A 20 -24.57 -10.38 14.48
C THR A 20 -25.44 -10.26 13.24
N ASN A 21 -26.54 -9.51 13.28
CA ASN A 21 -27.40 -9.31 12.11
C ASN A 21 -26.83 -8.26 11.15
N ALA A 22 -26.15 -7.21 11.65
CA ALA A 22 -25.57 -6.18 10.79
C ALA A 22 -24.42 -6.70 9.92
N SER A 23 -23.61 -7.64 10.43
CA SER A 23 -22.51 -8.23 9.66
C SER A 23 -22.94 -9.24 8.61
N ARG A 24 -24.11 -9.86 8.75
CA ARG A 24 -24.64 -10.82 7.76
C ARG A 24 -25.18 -10.14 6.49
N PHE A 25 -25.58 -8.89 6.57
CA PHE A 25 -26.03 -8.14 5.40
C PHE A 25 -24.87 -7.63 4.52
N SER A 26 -23.67 -7.50 5.07
CA SER A 26 -22.47 -7.11 4.33
C SER A 26 -21.96 -8.20 3.38
N ASP A 27 -22.24 -9.47 3.69
CA ASP A 27 -21.75 -10.63 2.93
C ASP A 27 -22.71 -11.06 1.80
N LEU A 28 -23.89 -10.44 1.70
CA LEU A 28 -24.85 -10.73 0.64
C LEU A 28 -24.36 -10.22 -0.71
N SER A 29 -24.15 -11.13 -1.65
CA SER A 29 -23.82 -10.75 -3.03
C SER A 29 -24.99 -9.97 -3.69
N SER A 30 -24.67 -9.16 -4.71
CA SER A 30 -25.67 -8.44 -5.51
C SER A 30 -26.81 -9.30 -5.99
N GLU A 31 -26.49 -10.53 -6.40
CA GLU A 31 -27.46 -11.47 -6.93
C GLU A 31 -28.40 -12.01 -5.85
N GLN A 32 -27.85 -12.34 -4.68
CA GLN A 32 -28.65 -12.82 -3.54
C GLN A 32 -29.60 -11.73 -3.06
N PHE A 33 -29.10 -10.48 -2.99
CA PHE A 33 -29.93 -9.35 -2.61
C PHE A 33 -31.05 -9.08 -3.62
N THR A 34 -30.74 -9.07 -4.93
CA THR A 34 -31.75 -8.89 -6.00
C THR A 34 -32.79 -9.99 -5.93
N LYS A 35 -32.40 -11.21 -5.62
CA LYS A 35 -33.31 -12.36 -5.48
C LYS A 35 -34.25 -12.23 -4.29
N ILE A 36 -33.74 -11.77 -3.15
CA ILE A 36 -34.56 -11.46 -1.96
C ILE A 36 -35.54 -10.34 -2.27
N MET A 37 -35.10 -9.29 -2.97
CA MET A 37 -35.93 -8.17 -3.36
C MET A 37 -37.06 -8.56 -4.31
N PHE A 38 -36.77 -9.38 -5.32
CA PHE A 38 -37.83 -9.92 -6.18
C PHE A 38 -38.83 -10.76 -5.43
N SER A 39 -38.39 -11.48 -4.41
CA SER A 39 -39.25 -12.27 -3.52
C SER A 39 -40.17 -11.38 -2.68
N GLU A 40 -39.63 -10.30 -2.12
CA GLU A 40 -40.39 -9.31 -1.34
C GLU A 40 -41.37 -8.52 -2.21
N LEU A 41 -40.96 -8.07 -3.41
CA LEU A 41 -41.83 -7.39 -4.37
C LEU A 41 -43.00 -8.29 -4.82
N LYS A 42 -42.78 -9.60 -4.92
CA LYS A 42 -43.80 -10.55 -5.32
C LYS A 42 -44.86 -10.80 -4.22
N ASN A 43 -44.48 -10.58 -2.96
CA ASN A 43 -45.32 -10.79 -1.78
C ASN A 43 -45.91 -9.48 -1.20
N GLN A 44 -45.55 -8.31 -1.74
CA GLN A 44 -46.05 -7.02 -1.22
C GLN A 44 -47.43 -6.68 -1.74
N ASP A 45 -48.26 -6.17 -0.81
CA ASP A 45 -49.57 -5.58 -1.10
C ASP A 45 -49.37 -4.27 -1.92
N PRO A 46 -49.96 -4.11 -3.10
CA PRO A 46 -49.76 -2.96 -3.98
C PRO A 46 -50.18 -1.59 -3.41
N LEU A 47 -50.70 -1.56 -2.19
CA LEU A 47 -51.17 -0.34 -1.54
C LEU A 47 -50.15 0.34 -0.63
N LYS A 48 -48.92 -0.21 -0.44
CA LYS A 48 -47.87 0.40 0.39
C LYS A 48 -46.47 0.32 -0.24
N PRO A 49 -46.18 1.06 -1.34
CA PRO A 49 -44.92 0.95 -2.07
C PRO A 49 -43.75 1.75 -1.50
N ASN A 50 -43.92 2.51 -0.40
CA ASN A 50 -42.94 3.54 -0.01
C ASN A 50 -41.68 3.04 0.72
N ASP A 51 -41.75 1.95 1.46
CA ASP A 51 -40.62 1.50 2.30
C ASP A 51 -39.50 0.82 1.48
N SER A 52 -39.87 0.12 0.42
CA SER A 52 -38.90 -0.62 -0.40
C SER A 52 -37.98 0.29 -1.22
N ASN A 53 -38.47 1.43 -1.71
CA ASN A 53 -37.66 2.40 -2.46
C ASN A 53 -36.61 3.09 -1.58
N GLN A 54 -36.97 3.39 -0.34
CA GLN A 54 -36.06 4.02 0.60
C GLN A 54 -34.93 3.07 1.01
N LEU A 55 -35.25 1.79 1.19
CA LEU A 55 -34.27 0.75 1.48
C LEU A 55 -33.30 0.53 0.31
N LEU A 56 -33.82 0.51 -0.93
CA LEU A 56 -33.01 0.45 -2.15
C LEU A 56 -32.02 1.60 -2.25
N GLN A 57 -32.47 2.81 -1.93
CA GLN A 57 -31.63 4.00 -1.97
C GLN A 57 -30.49 3.92 -0.94
N GLN A 58 -30.80 3.43 0.26
CA GLN A 58 -29.76 3.23 1.30
C GLN A 58 -28.71 2.21 0.86
N ILE A 59 -29.13 1.11 0.23
CA ILE A 59 -28.20 0.07 -0.26
C ILE A 59 -27.40 0.58 -1.46
N ALA A 60 -28.00 1.33 -2.37
CA ALA A 60 -27.26 1.94 -3.47
C ALA A 60 -26.18 2.90 -2.95
N ASN A 61 -26.46 3.67 -1.91
CA ASN A 61 -25.49 4.53 -1.24
C ASN A 61 -24.38 3.70 -0.58
N LEU A 62 -24.72 2.62 0.13
CA LEU A 62 -23.72 1.74 0.75
C LEU A 62 -22.79 1.11 -0.30
N ARG A 63 -23.33 0.65 -1.42
CA ARG A 63 -22.51 0.11 -2.53
C ARG A 63 -21.62 1.15 -3.17
N SER A 64 -22.10 2.39 -3.29
CA SER A 64 -21.28 3.49 -3.77
C SER A 64 -20.08 3.71 -2.85
N ILE A 65 -20.28 3.66 -1.53
CA ILE A 65 -19.23 3.77 -0.53
C ILE A 65 -18.24 2.59 -0.64
N GLU A 66 -18.72 1.35 -0.73
CA GLU A 66 -17.88 0.15 -0.90
C GLU A 66 -17.06 0.22 -2.19
N SER A 67 -17.67 0.67 -3.29
CA SER A 67 -16.97 0.86 -4.57
C SER A 67 -15.88 1.91 -4.47
N ASN A 68 -16.15 3.02 -3.78
CA ASN A 68 -15.16 4.09 -3.56
C ASN A 68 -14.00 3.61 -2.70
N LEU A 69 -14.26 2.86 -1.62
CA LEU A 69 -13.22 2.27 -0.76
C LEU A 69 -12.37 1.25 -1.54
N SER A 70 -12.99 0.44 -2.39
CA SER A 70 -12.27 -0.50 -3.26
C SER A 70 -11.38 0.24 -4.26
N MET A 71 -11.88 1.33 -4.84
CA MET A 71 -11.11 2.17 -5.76
C MET A 71 -9.93 2.83 -5.05
N GLU A 72 -10.15 3.39 -3.85
CA GLU A 72 -9.09 3.96 -3.01
C GLU A 72 -7.99 2.93 -2.73
N GLY A 73 -8.36 1.72 -2.34
CA GLY A 73 -7.42 0.62 -2.11
C GLY A 73 -6.58 0.27 -3.36
N LYS A 74 -7.21 0.23 -4.53
CA LYS A 74 -6.52 0.00 -5.82
C LYS A 74 -5.58 1.14 -6.18
N LEU A 75 -6.00 2.39 -5.99
CA LEU A 75 -5.15 3.57 -6.23
C LEU A 75 -3.95 3.59 -5.30
N LYS A 76 -4.15 3.32 -4.01
CA LYS A 76 -3.07 3.21 -3.03
C LYS A 76 -2.06 2.10 -3.40
N SER A 77 -2.55 0.97 -3.87
CA SER A 77 -1.71 -0.12 -4.36
C SER A 77 -0.89 0.30 -5.59
N LEU A 78 -1.51 0.99 -6.55
CA LEU A 78 -0.85 1.50 -7.75
C LEU A 78 0.25 2.52 -7.40
N VAL A 79 -0.05 3.47 -6.53
CA VAL A 79 0.92 4.47 -6.04
C VAL A 79 2.10 3.77 -5.36
N SER A 80 1.83 2.83 -4.46
CA SER A 80 2.88 2.07 -3.78
C SER A 80 3.75 1.25 -4.73
N GLN A 81 3.18 0.72 -5.81
CA GLN A 81 3.91 -0.01 -6.84
C GLN A 81 4.80 0.92 -7.67
N ASN A 82 4.29 2.10 -8.02
CA ASN A 82 5.04 3.12 -8.74
C ASN A 82 6.21 3.65 -7.88
N GLN A 83 5.95 3.96 -6.61
CA GLN A 83 6.99 4.39 -5.67
C GLN A 83 8.10 3.34 -5.51
N LEU A 84 7.74 2.06 -5.41
CA LEU A 84 8.72 0.99 -5.31
C LEU A 84 9.58 0.86 -6.57
N SER A 85 8.98 1.00 -7.75
CA SER A 85 9.69 0.98 -9.03
C SER A 85 10.66 2.16 -9.13
N THR A 86 10.19 3.36 -8.79
CA THR A 86 11.02 4.57 -8.77
C THR A 86 12.14 4.47 -7.75
N ALA A 87 11.85 4.00 -6.54
CA ALA A 87 12.87 3.77 -5.52
C ALA A 87 13.91 2.73 -5.98
N GLY A 88 13.48 1.69 -6.71
CA GLY A 88 14.36 0.67 -7.29
C GLY A 88 15.35 1.26 -8.29
N SER A 89 14.96 2.26 -9.09
CA SER A 89 15.86 2.93 -10.02
C SER A 89 16.95 3.78 -9.34
N LEU A 90 16.81 4.06 -8.05
CA LEU A 90 17.81 4.79 -7.27
C LEU A 90 18.92 3.89 -6.73
N ILE A 91 18.86 2.58 -6.90
CA ILE A 91 19.93 1.68 -6.45
C ILE A 91 21.22 2.05 -7.17
N GLY A 92 22.25 2.34 -6.41
CA GLY A 92 23.55 2.82 -6.92
C GLY A 92 23.67 4.34 -7.02
N ALA A 93 22.57 5.08 -6.98
CA ALA A 93 22.60 6.54 -6.95
C ALA A 93 23.02 7.05 -5.55
N SER A 94 23.62 8.24 -5.53
CA SER A 94 23.87 8.99 -4.30
C SER A 94 22.65 9.83 -3.97
N ILE A 95 22.14 9.71 -2.77
CA ILE A 95 21.00 10.48 -2.28
C ILE A 95 21.34 11.28 -1.04
N SER A 96 20.59 12.36 -0.83
CA SER A 96 20.57 13.13 0.40
C SER A 96 19.12 13.30 0.85
N GLY A 97 18.87 13.19 2.14
CA GLY A 97 17.52 13.25 2.69
C GLY A 97 17.52 13.10 4.20
N LEU A 98 16.35 12.75 4.75
CA LEU A 98 16.18 12.47 6.19
C LEU A 98 16.03 10.97 6.45
N SER A 99 16.69 10.50 7.50
CA SER A 99 16.55 9.14 8.02
C SER A 99 15.20 8.92 8.70
N GLU A 100 14.91 7.68 9.10
CA GLU A 100 13.76 7.34 9.95
C GLU A 100 13.78 8.09 11.30
N THR A 101 14.96 8.51 11.77
CA THR A 101 15.16 9.29 13.01
C THR A 101 15.13 10.81 12.77
N ASN A 102 14.73 11.25 11.56
CA ASN A 102 14.66 12.67 11.16
C ASN A 102 16.04 13.37 11.16
N GLU A 103 17.10 12.60 10.98
CA GLU A 103 18.49 13.09 10.92
C GLU A 103 18.90 13.19 9.44
N ARG A 104 19.63 14.28 9.08
CA ARG A 104 20.09 14.45 7.70
C ARG A 104 21.19 13.45 7.37
N VAL A 105 20.97 12.70 6.31
CA VAL A 105 21.87 11.66 5.85
C VAL A 105 22.13 11.78 4.36
N ASN A 106 23.31 11.36 3.95
CA ASN A 106 23.70 11.23 2.55
C ASN A 106 24.40 9.89 2.34
N GLY A 107 24.32 9.36 1.15
CA GLY A 107 25.01 8.11 0.81
C GLY A 107 24.46 7.45 -0.43
N ILE A 108 25.11 6.36 -0.81
CA ILE A 108 24.72 5.56 -1.98
C ILE A 108 23.66 4.56 -1.56
N VAL A 109 22.58 4.48 -2.34
CA VAL A 109 21.53 3.49 -2.14
C VAL A 109 22.07 2.08 -2.45
N GLY A 110 22.02 1.21 -1.47
CA GLY A 110 22.45 -0.19 -1.60
C GLY A 110 21.30 -1.12 -1.95
N SER A 111 20.14 -0.90 -1.34
CA SER A 111 18.94 -1.70 -1.58
C SER A 111 17.67 -0.93 -1.21
N VAL A 112 16.53 -1.43 -1.69
CA VAL A 112 15.20 -0.89 -1.39
C VAL A 112 14.36 -2.00 -0.80
N SER A 113 13.63 -1.69 0.27
CA SER A 113 12.67 -2.62 0.88
C SER A 113 11.29 -1.98 0.96
N ARG A 114 10.25 -2.80 0.79
CA ARG A 114 8.86 -2.38 0.93
C ARG A 114 8.42 -2.55 2.37
N THR A 115 7.85 -1.49 2.95
CA THR A 115 7.20 -1.52 4.26
C THR A 115 5.71 -1.17 4.13
N ALA A 116 4.96 -1.29 5.23
CA ALA A 116 3.55 -0.88 5.27
C ALA A 116 3.36 0.63 5.02
N SER A 117 4.37 1.44 5.36
CA SER A 117 4.36 2.91 5.18
C SER A 117 4.88 3.36 3.82
N GLY A 118 5.42 2.44 2.99
CA GLY A 118 6.00 2.75 1.68
C GLY A 118 7.41 2.17 1.51
N PRO A 119 8.11 2.51 0.41
CA PRO A 119 9.47 2.06 0.18
C PRO A 119 10.45 2.74 1.15
N VAL A 120 11.39 1.94 1.67
CA VAL A 120 12.50 2.41 2.51
C VAL A 120 13.80 2.09 1.79
N LEU A 121 14.65 3.10 1.68
CA LEU A 121 15.98 3.01 1.09
C LEU A 121 16.98 2.61 2.18
N LEU A 122 17.80 1.62 1.89
CA LEU A 122 18.95 1.25 2.72
C LEU A 122 20.21 1.75 2.04
N LEU A 123 20.91 2.66 2.67
CA LEU A 123 22.19 3.18 2.20
C LEU A 123 23.32 2.14 2.48
N LYS A 124 24.38 2.20 1.68
CA LYS A 124 25.58 1.36 1.93
C LYS A 124 26.23 1.60 3.29
N SER A 125 25.97 2.75 3.91
CA SER A 125 26.37 3.08 5.28
C SER A 125 25.58 2.32 6.36
N GLY A 126 24.52 1.58 5.98
CA GLY A 126 23.59 0.91 6.91
C GLY A 126 22.44 1.79 7.39
N VAL A 127 22.40 3.06 7.04
CA VAL A 127 21.34 3.98 7.42
C VAL A 127 20.10 3.73 6.57
N ARG A 128 18.92 3.82 7.18
CA ARG A 128 17.63 3.68 6.55
C ARG A 128 16.93 5.03 6.45
N GLY A 129 16.28 5.28 5.33
CA GLY A 129 15.46 6.48 5.14
C GLY A 129 14.24 6.18 4.27
N PRO A 130 13.07 6.75 4.62
CA PRO A 130 11.88 6.67 3.77
C PRO A 130 12.15 7.30 2.41
N PHE A 131 11.63 6.67 1.35
CA PHE A 131 11.74 7.21 -0.01
C PHE A 131 11.16 8.63 -0.13
N GLU A 132 10.10 8.92 0.63
CA GLU A 132 9.43 10.23 0.62
C GLU A 132 10.28 11.36 1.22
N HIS A 133 11.34 11.05 1.98
CA HIS A 133 12.22 12.02 2.62
C HIS A 133 13.52 12.27 1.83
N VAL A 134 13.58 11.82 0.58
CA VAL A 134 14.72 12.08 -0.31
C VAL A 134 14.59 13.47 -0.92
N ASP A 135 15.54 14.34 -0.62
CA ASP A 135 15.56 15.71 -1.13
C ASP A 135 16.35 15.82 -2.45
N THR A 136 17.46 15.11 -2.56
CA THR A 136 18.38 15.23 -3.69
C THR A 136 18.82 13.85 -4.15
N ILE A 137 18.89 13.68 -5.47
CA ILE A 137 19.35 12.46 -6.13
C ILE A 137 20.47 12.87 -7.10
N THR A 138 21.64 12.25 -6.96
CA THR A 138 22.77 12.40 -7.88
C THR A 138 23.08 11.05 -8.47
N LEU A 139 22.91 10.91 -9.78
CA LEU A 139 23.32 9.69 -10.47
C LEU A 139 24.85 9.61 -10.46
N PRO A 140 25.43 8.41 -10.30
CA PRO A 140 26.85 8.23 -10.49
C PRO A 140 27.21 8.62 -11.92
N GLU A 141 28.23 9.43 -12.08
CA GLU A 141 28.77 9.76 -13.39
C GLU A 141 29.17 8.43 -14.09
N PRO A 142 28.77 8.20 -15.36
CA PRO A 142 29.17 7.00 -16.03
C PRO A 142 30.70 6.92 -16.03
N ILE A 143 31.23 5.86 -15.45
CA ILE A 143 32.68 5.62 -15.44
C ILE A 143 33.10 5.60 -16.91
N ALA A 144 33.81 6.63 -17.35
CA ALA A 144 34.39 6.64 -18.68
C ALA A 144 35.22 5.35 -18.82
N PRO A 145 35.08 4.61 -19.95
CA PRO A 145 35.84 3.39 -20.13
C PRO A 145 37.31 3.72 -19.97
N THR A 146 37.95 3.15 -18.93
CA THR A 146 39.39 3.25 -18.77
C THR A 146 39.99 2.59 -19.98
N THR A 147 40.55 3.43 -20.89
CA THR A 147 41.34 2.95 -22.03
C THR A 147 42.42 2.03 -21.46
N PRO A 148 42.53 0.77 -21.94
CA PRO A 148 43.57 -0.13 -21.47
C PRO A 148 44.91 0.52 -21.75
N THR A 149 45.68 0.80 -20.71
CA THR A 149 47.06 1.28 -20.80
C THR A 149 47.82 0.22 -21.57
N THR A 150 48.24 0.51 -22.79
CA THR A 150 49.10 -0.32 -23.61
C THR A 150 50.33 -0.66 -22.81
N PRO A 151 50.71 -1.94 -22.64
CA PRO A 151 51.94 -2.28 -21.92
C PRO A 151 53.14 -1.70 -22.67
N THR A 152 53.87 -0.84 -21.99
CA THR A 152 55.12 -0.26 -22.50
C THR A 152 56.09 -1.40 -22.79
N THR A 153 56.45 -1.56 -24.05
CA THR A 153 57.46 -2.49 -24.51
C THR A 153 58.79 -2.22 -23.78
N PRO A 154 59.49 -3.22 -23.23
CA PRO A 154 60.77 -3.01 -22.60
C PRO A 154 61.81 -2.53 -23.67
N VAL A 155 62.38 -1.38 -23.42
CA VAL A 155 63.47 -0.84 -24.19
C VAL A 155 64.71 -1.73 -24.00
N THR A 156 65.12 -2.42 -25.08
CA THR A 156 66.37 -3.19 -25.11
C THR A 156 67.57 -2.22 -25.03
N PRO A 157 68.51 -2.41 -24.10
CA PRO A 157 69.70 -1.54 -24.06
C PRO A 157 70.62 -1.80 -25.27
N PRO A 158 71.36 -0.80 -25.73
CA PRO A 158 72.25 -0.93 -26.90
C PRO A 158 73.39 -1.87 -26.57
N VAL A 159 73.62 -2.79 -27.48
CA VAL A 159 74.81 -3.67 -27.46
C VAL A 159 76.04 -2.83 -27.77
N VAL A 160 76.98 -2.75 -26.79
CA VAL A 160 78.31 -2.14 -27.03
C VAL A 160 79.20 -3.23 -27.62
N THR A 161 79.62 -3.03 -28.86
CA THR A 161 80.65 -3.85 -29.54
C THR A 161 82.00 -3.27 -29.22
N VAL A 162 82.90 -4.09 -28.70
CA VAL A 162 84.33 -3.81 -28.50
C VAL A 162 85.07 -4.27 -29.74
#